data_a9bafd7c8e6cc2b059030f0013b9e65e
#
_entry.id   a9bafd7c8e6cc2b059030f0013b9e65e
#
_cell.length_a   1.000
_cell.length_b   1.000
_cell.length_c   1.000
_cell.angle_alpha   90.00
_cell.angle_beta   90.00
_cell.angle_gamma   90.00
#
_symmetry.space_group_name_H-M   'P 1'
#
loop_
_entity.id
_entity.type
_entity.pdbx_description
1 polymer ?
#
loop_
_entity_poly.entity_id
_entity_poly.type
_entity_poly.pdbx_seq_one_letter_code
_entity_poly.pdbx_strand_id
1 'polypeptide(L)'
;MIISKVLYERILEKKRKLDSLRPLNKFQLDKIREQINVEYIYNSTSIEGNTLSLNETRLILEEGITIGGKSMGEHLDVINQRKAIEWIGEFVKQKDKKINEADIISMHRITLKGISDYWAGRYKTSQNRILGSKLKTTPPYKVHTEMQNLVYIMNRNPQYYNIIELAAVIHHELVKIHPFVDGNGRTARLLTNLILMKRGYPPIIIKNKDRKKYFDTLEKAHFGNIKDFINFIAQAIDSSFMLYLNALTPTTNKTELLPLSQLAKEIPHSQEYLSLLARRGNISATKINGIWHTTREEIKKYFKSV
;
A
#
# COMPACT_ATOMS: atom_id res chain seq x y z
N MET A 1 11.31 13.63 12.82
CA MET A 1 10.05 13.15 12.21
C MET A 1 9.84 13.91 10.90
N ILE A 2 9.71 13.18 9.80
CA ILE A 2 9.59 13.72 8.43
C ILE A 2 8.11 13.83 8.04
N ILE A 3 7.30 12.87 8.49
CA ILE A 3 5.85 12.86 8.29
C ILE A 3 5.17 14.09 8.92
N SER A 4 4.09 14.58 8.32
CA SER A 4 3.24 15.62 8.91
C SER A 4 2.73 15.18 10.30
N LYS A 5 2.95 16.02 11.33
CA LYS A 5 2.55 15.72 12.71
C LYS A 5 1.05 15.42 12.82
N VAL A 6 0.21 16.23 12.19
CA VAL A 6 -1.25 16.06 12.18
C VAL A 6 -1.66 14.70 11.58
N LEU A 7 -1.05 14.32 10.44
CA LEU A 7 -1.32 13.04 9.80
C LEU A 7 -0.84 11.86 10.65
N TYR A 8 0.32 11.98 11.26
CA TYR A 8 0.88 10.95 12.14
C TYR A 8 0.00 10.69 13.36
N GLU A 9 -0.39 11.75 14.06
CA GLU A 9 -1.27 11.65 15.25
C GLU A 9 -2.62 11.01 14.91
N ARG A 10 -3.22 11.40 13.76
CA ARG A 10 -4.46 10.80 13.27
C ARG A 10 -4.32 9.32 12.96
N ILE A 11 -3.22 8.91 12.34
CA ILE A 11 -2.95 7.48 12.10
C ILE A 11 -2.81 6.73 13.42
N LEU A 12 -2.10 7.29 14.41
CA LEU A 12 -1.95 6.67 15.73
C LEU A 12 -3.29 6.54 16.47
N GLU A 13 -4.18 7.53 16.36
CA GLU A 13 -5.53 7.46 16.92
C GLU A 13 -6.32 6.29 16.29
N LYS A 14 -6.30 6.17 14.96
CA LYS A 14 -6.95 5.06 14.25
C LYS A 14 -6.31 3.71 14.60
N LYS A 15 -4.99 3.68 14.77
CA LYS A 15 -4.28 2.47 15.22
C LYS A 15 -4.76 2.03 16.59
N ARG A 16 -4.86 2.96 17.57
CA ARG A 16 -5.40 2.66 18.90
C ARG A 16 -6.83 2.14 18.83
N LYS A 17 -7.69 2.76 18.00
CA LYS A 17 -9.06 2.30 17.76
C LYS A 17 -9.10 0.88 17.19
N LEU A 18 -8.26 0.56 16.20
CA LEU A 18 -8.17 -0.80 15.65
C LEU A 18 -7.67 -1.79 16.71
N ASP A 19 -6.68 -1.42 17.52
CA ASP A 19 -6.12 -2.29 18.55
C ASP A 19 -7.14 -2.59 19.66
N SER A 20 -8.01 -1.64 20.01
CA SER A 20 -9.09 -1.87 21.00
C SER A 20 -10.19 -2.82 20.50
N LEU A 21 -10.26 -3.06 19.18
CA LEU A 21 -11.19 -4.03 18.59
C LEU A 21 -10.61 -5.46 18.52
N ARG A 22 -9.34 -5.62 18.87
CA ARG A 22 -8.65 -6.93 18.84
C ARG A 22 -8.84 -7.73 20.12
N PRO A 23 -8.86 -9.08 20.06
CA PRO A 23 -8.73 -9.90 18.86
C PRO A 23 -9.98 -9.87 17.98
N LEU A 24 -9.79 -9.75 16.66
CA LEU A 24 -10.88 -9.82 15.69
C LEU A 24 -11.36 -11.28 15.58
N ASN A 25 -12.67 -11.47 15.56
CA ASN A 25 -13.23 -12.80 15.34
C ASN A 25 -13.06 -13.24 13.87
N LYS A 26 -13.23 -14.55 13.62
CA LYS A 26 -13.04 -15.15 12.30
C LYS A 26 -13.91 -14.48 11.23
N PHE A 27 -15.19 -14.24 11.52
CA PHE A 27 -16.12 -13.61 10.57
C PHE A 27 -15.67 -12.19 10.19
N GLN A 28 -15.22 -11.38 11.16
CA GLN A 28 -14.66 -10.05 10.91
C GLN A 28 -13.40 -10.10 10.02
N LEU A 29 -12.50 -11.05 10.31
CA LEU A 29 -11.28 -11.23 9.52
C LEU A 29 -11.57 -11.68 8.09
N ASP A 30 -12.51 -12.62 7.89
CA ASP A 30 -12.86 -13.12 6.57
C ASP A 30 -13.52 -12.03 5.72
N LYS A 31 -14.46 -11.27 6.29
CA LYS A 31 -15.10 -10.12 5.62
C LYS A 31 -14.09 -9.04 5.19
N ILE A 32 -13.11 -8.74 6.05
CA ILE A 32 -12.03 -7.81 5.71
C ILE A 32 -11.17 -8.38 4.57
N ARG A 33 -10.81 -9.67 4.67
CA ARG A 33 -9.96 -10.31 3.66
C ARG A 33 -10.61 -10.31 2.28
N GLU A 34 -11.87 -10.69 2.17
CA GLU A 34 -12.58 -10.67 0.90
C GLU A 34 -12.54 -9.28 0.26
N GLN A 35 -12.99 -8.28 0.97
CA GLN A 35 -13.14 -6.94 0.40
C GLN A 35 -11.81 -6.22 0.16
N ILE A 36 -10.88 -6.29 1.12
CA ILE A 36 -9.65 -5.50 1.11
C ILE A 36 -8.55 -6.17 0.27
N ASN A 37 -8.47 -7.51 0.29
CA ASN A 37 -7.48 -8.22 -0.53
C ASN A 37 -7.78 -8.05 -2.02
N VAL A 38 -9.05 -8.14 -2.45
CA VAL A 38 -9.43 -7.90 -3.85
C VAL A 38 -9.05 -6.48 -4.28
N GLU A 39 -9.38 -5.47 -3.46
CA GLU A 39 -8.99 -4.06 -3.71
C GLU A 39 -7.46 -3.89 -3.79
N TYR A 40 -6.71 -4.50 -2.87
CA TYR A 40 -5.26 -4.43 -2.90
C TYR A 40 -4.68 -5.08 -4.15
N ILE A 41 -5.10 -6.30 -4.47
CA ILE A 41 -4.59 -7.07 -5.61
C ILE A 41 -4.86 -6.32 -6.91
N TYR A 42 -6.11 -5.91 -7.13
CA TYR A 42 -6.48 -5.11 -8.29
C TYR A 42 -5.60 -3.87 -8.45
N ASN A 43 -5.49 -3.06 -7.41
CA ASN A 43 -4.73 -1.82 -7.50
C ASN A 43 -3.23 -2.08 -7.69
N SER A 44 -2.66 -3.08 -7.02
CA SER A 44 -1.24 -3.40 -7.11
C SER A 44 -0.84 -3.92 -8.49
N THR A 45 -1.68 -4.72 -9.14
CA THR A 45 -1.44 -5.24 -10.49
C THR A 45 -1.71 -4.18 -11.56
N SER A 46 -2.79 -3.40 -11.41
CA SER A 46 -3.13 -2.33 -12.37
C SER A 46 -2.11 -1.19 -12.42
N ILE A 47 -1.42 -0.87 -11.31
CA ILE A 47 -0.31 0.09 -11.32
C ILE A 47 0.79 -0.35 -12.28
N GLU A 48 1.02 -1.65 -12.42
CA GLU A 48 2.04 -2.23 -13.31
C GLU A 48 1.52 -2.47 -14.75
N GLY A 49 0.26 -2.17 -15.01
CA GLY A 49 -0.32 -2.25 -16.36
C GLY A 49 -1.24 -3.44 -16.60
N ASN A 50 -1.57 -4.22 -15.59
CA ASN A 50 -2.62 -5.25 -15.69
C ASN A 50 -3.95 -4.59 -16.06
N THR A 51 -4.66 -5.12 -17.04
CA THR A 51 -5.86 -4.51 -17.61
C THR A 51 -7.16 -5.09 -17.07
N LEU A 52 -7.08 -6.07 -16.17
CA LEU A 52 -8.26 -6.61 -15.47
C LEU A 52 -8.94 -5.51 -14.64
N SER A 53 -10.25 -5.43 -14.71
CA SER A 53 -11.05 -4.55 -13.85
C SER A 53 -11.14 -5.11 -12.42
N LEU A 54 -11.62 -4.30 -11.47
CA LEU A 54 -11.85 -4.73 -10.09
C LEU A 54 -12.83 -5.91 -10.02
N ASN A 55 -13.89 -5.89 -10.83
CA ASN A 55 -14.88 -6.97 -10.87
C ASN A 55 -14.30 -8.25 -11.46
N GLU A 56 -13.56 -8.16 -12.56
CA GLU A 56 -12.87 -9.31 -13.17
C GLU A 56 -11.83 -9.91 -12.20
N THR A 57 -11.07 -9.05 -11.49
CA THR A 57 -10.15 -9.49 -10.44
C THR A 57 -10.88 -10.28 -9.36
N ARG A 58 -12.08 -9.82 -8.93
CA ARG A 58 -12.89 -10.52 -7.94
C ARG A 58 -13.32 -11.89 -8.46
N LEU A 59 -13.86 -11.96 -9.69
CA LEU A 59 -14.32 -13.21 -10.30
C LEU A 59 -13.19 -14.25 -10.39
N ILE A 60 -11.97 -13.84 -10.76
CA ILE A 60 -10.81 -14.74 -10.77
C ILE A 60 -10.50 -15.26 -9.36
N LEU A 61 -10.53 -14.38 -8.37
CA LEU A 61 -10.12 -14.71 -7.00
C LEU A 61 -11.17 -15.53 -6.24
N GLU A 62 -12.45 -15.24 -6.42
CA GLU A 62 -13.55 -15.85 -5.67
C GLU A 62 -14.12 -17.08 -6.39
N GLU A 63 -14.26 -17.02 -7.70
CA GLU A 63 -14.92 -18.05 -8.50
C GLU A 63 -13.94 -18.91 -9.32
N GLY A 64 -12.67 -18.48 -9.43
CA GLY A 64 -11.64 -19.24 -10.16
C GLY A 64 -11.83 -19.27 -11.67
N ILE A 65 -12.65 -18.37 -12.23
CA ILE A 65 -12.93 -18.32 -13.66
C ILE A 65 -11.87 -17.53 -14.43
N THR A 66 -11.72 -17.84 -15.72
CA THR A 66 -10.88 -17.08 -16.64
C THR A 66 -11.68 -16.01 -17.36
N ILE A 67 -11.06 -14.87 -17.63
CA ILE A 67 -11.69 -13.73 -18.31
C ILE A 67 -11.24 -13.71 -19.77
N GLY A 68 -12.22 -13.76 -20.69
CA GLY A 68 -11.94 -13.70 -22.13
C GLY A 68 -11.24 -12.40 -22.53
N GLY A 69 -10.31 -12.49 -23.49
CA GLY A 69 -9.54 -11.34 -23.98
C GLY A 69 -8.42 -10.84 -23.07
N LYS A 70 -8.15 -11.55 -21.95
CA LYS A 70 -7.05 -11.26 -21.04
C LYS A 70 -5.98 -12.34 -21.13
N SER A 71 -4.71 -11.93 -21.00
CA SER A 71 -3.60 -12.86 -21.08
C SER A 71 -3.52 -13.79 -19.86
N MET A 72 -2.93 -14.96 -20.01
CA MET A 72 -2.62 -15.85 -18.88
C MET A 72 -1.72 -15.17 -17.85
N GLY A 73 -0.78 -14.32 -18.31
CA GLY A 73 0.11 -13.54 -17.43
C GLY A 73 -0.67 -12.59 -16.50
N GLU A 74 -1.74 -11.94 -16.98
CA GLU A 74 -2.58 -11.07 -16.16
C GLU A 74 -3.35 -11.85 -15.09
N HIS A 75 -3.87 -13.05 -15.44
CA HIS A 75 -4.52 -13.92 -14.46
C HIS A 75 -3.54 -14.41 -13.40
N LEU A 76 -2.37 -14.86 -13.82
CA LEU A 76 -1.32 -15.32 -12.89
C LEU A 76 -0.84 -14.19 -11.99
N ASP A 77 -0.73 -12.96 -12.49
CA ASP A 77 -0.35 -11.80 -11.68
C ASP A 77 -1.32 -11.59 -10.51
N VAL A 78 -2.62 -11.64 -10.76
CA VAL A 78 -3.68 -11.56 -9.74
C VAL A 78 -3.59 -12.72 -8.74
N ILE A 79 -3.49 -13.96 -9.23
CA ILE A 79 -3.39 -15.17 -8.39
C ILE A 79 -2.12 -15.14 -7.52
N ASN A 80 -1.00 -14.73 -8.10
CA ASN A 80 0.27 -14.65 -7.40
C ASN A 80 0.28 -13.56 -6.31
N GLN A 81 -0.36 -12.41 -6.56
CA GLN A 81 -0.52 -11.38 -5.53
C GLN A 81 -1.35 -11.89 -4.35
N ARG A 82 -2.41 -12.68 -4.59
CA ARG A 82 -3.17 -13.34 -3.50
C ARG A 82 -2.25 -14.25 -2.68
N LYS A 83 -1.50 -15.15 -3.35
CA LYS A 83 -0.56 -16.06 -2.66
C LYS A 83 0.50 -15.30 -1.86
N ALA A 84 0.99 -14.18 -2.39
CA ALA A 84 1.97 -13.35 -1.68
C ALA A 84 1.39 -12.70 -0.40
N ILE A 85 0.12 -12.24 -0.44
CA ILE A 85 -0.56 -11.69 0.74
C ILE A 85 -0.83 -12.80 1.77
N GLU A 86 -1.23 -13.97 1.33
CA GLU A 86 -1.43 -15.13 2.20
C GLU A 86 -0.11 -15.51 2.89
N TRP A 87 0.99 -15.54 2.14
CA TRP A 87 2.34 -15.79 2.67
C TRP A 87 2.74 -14.71 3.72
N ILE A 88 2.46 -13.43 3.45
CA ILE A 88 2.66 -12.34 4.41
C ILE A 88 1.85 -12.59 5.68
N GLY A 89 0.59 -12.99 5.56
CA GLY A 89 -0.29 -13.31 6.68
C GLY A 89 0.27 -14.39 7.61
N GLU A 90 0.86 -15.45 7.01
CA GLU A 90 1.52 -16.51 7.79
C GLU A 90 2.85 -16.02 8.40
N PHE A 91 3.62 -15.22 7.66
CA PHE A 91 4.86 -14.65 8.18
C PHE A 91 4.64 -13.77 9.41
N VAL A 92 3.61 -12.95 9.40
CA VAL A 92 3.29 -12.01 10.49
C VAL A 92 2.92 -12.72 11.79
N LYS A 93 2.41 -13.95 11.73
CA LYS A 93 2.15 -14.78 12.93
C LYS A 93 3.43 -15.11 13.71
N GLN A 94 4.57 -15.15 13.03
CA GLN A 94 5.89 -15.39 13.61
C GLN A 94 6.45 -14.06 14.19
N LYS A 95 6.03 -13.71 15.41
CA LYS A 95 6.28 -12.40 16.01
C LYS A 95 7.76 -12.00 16.03
N ASP A 96 8.64 -12.92 16.44
CA ASP A 96 10.08 -12.66 16.66
C ASP A 96 10.92 -12.81 15.38
N LYS A 97 10.35 -13.35 14.30
CA LYS A 97 11.06 -13.52 13.04
C LYS A 97 11.37 -12.16 12.42
N LYS A 98 12.66 -11.86 12.23
CA LYS A 98 13.12 -10.69 11.47
C LYS A 98 12.96 -10.94 9.98
N ILE A 99 12.66 -9.88 9.24
CA ILE A 99 12.62 -9.93 7.77
C ILE A 99 14.07 -9.95 7.28
N ASN A 100 14.38 -10.90 6.41
CA ASN A 100 15.71 -11.03 5.80
C ASN A 100 15.63 -10.97 4.27
N GLU A 101 16.79 -11.02 3.61
CA GLU A 101 16.92 -10.96 2.15
C GLU A 101 16.19 -12.13 1.47
N ALA A 102 16.29 -13.34 2.03
CA ALA A 102 15.61 -14.53 1.48
C ALA A 102 14.08 -14.39 1.52
N ASP A 103 13.53 -13.68 2.49
CA ASP A 103 12.09 -13.39 2.56
C ASP A 103 11.66 -12.46 1.42
N ILE A 104 12.48 -11.45 1.08
CA ILE A 104 12.22 -10.54 -0.06
C ILE A 104 12.30 -11.33 -1.39
N ILE A 105 13.31 -12.17 -1.54
CA ILE A 105 13.47 -13.05 -2.71
C ILE A 105 12.27 -14.01 -2.83
N SER A 106 11.77 -14.53 -1.72
CA SER A 106 10.61 -15.43 -1.69
C SER A 106 9.33 -14.71 -2.12
N MET A 107 9.08 -13.49 -1.65
CA MET A 107 7.94 -12.66 -2.11
C MET A 107 8.03 -12.40 -3.62
N HIS A 108 9.21 -12.05 -4.13
CA HIS A 108 9.41 -11.86 -5.56
C HIS A 108 9.19 -13.14 -6.35
N ARG A 109 9.70 -14.28 -5.86
CA ARG A 109 9.48 -15.60 -6.50
C ARG A 109 8.00 -15.93 -6.63
N ILE A 110 7.22 -15.69 -5.57
CA ILE A 110 5.77 -15.88 -5.62
C ILE A 110 5.14 -14.96 -6.67
N THR A 111 5.53 -13.69 -6.69
CA THR A 111 4.98 -12.67 -7.61
C THR A 111 5.15 -13.04 -9.09
N LEU A 112 6.26 -13.66 -9.47
CA LEU A 112 6.56 -14.00 -10.87
C LEU A 112 6.35 -15.47 -11.24
N LYS A 113 5.85 -16.30 -10.32
CA LYS A 113 5.65 -17.74 -10.59
C LYS A 113 4.70 -17.97 -11.77
N GLY A 114 5.14 -18.74 -12.77
CA GLY A 114 4.38 -19.03 -13.99
C GLY A 114 4.34 -17.89 -15.00
N ILE A 115 4.80 -16.67 -14.61
CA ILE A 115 4.93 -15.52 -15.52
C ILE A 115 6.33 -15.48 -16.11
N SER A 116 7.33 -15.62 -15.26
CA SER A 116 8.75 -15.64 -15.64
C SER A 116 9.54 -16.46 -14.63
N ASP A 117 9.40 -17.78 -14.69
CA ASP A 117 9.98 -18.71 -13.70
C ASP A 117 11.51 -18.62 -13.64
N TYR A 118 12.16 -18.36 -14.77
CA TYR A 118 13.60 -18.19 -14.81
C TYR A 118 14.06 -17.01 -13.94
N TRP A 119 13.34 -15.89 -13.95
CA TRP A 119 13.67 -14.70 -13.17
C TRP A 119 13.02 -14.65 -11.79
N ALA A 120 12.10 -15.54 -11.50
CA ALA A 120 11.38 -15.57 -10.23
C ALA A 120 12.33 -15.83 -9.04
N GLY A 121 12.53 -14.81 -8.22
CA GLY A 121 13.46 -14.85 -7.08
C GLY A 121 14.94 -14.77 -7.45
N ARG A 122 15.28 -14.26 -8.61
CA ARG A 122 16.67 -14.04 -9.05
C ARG A 122 16.94 -12.56 -9.31
N TYR A 123 18.10 -12.11 -8.85
CA TYR A 123 18.58 -10.77 -9.16
C TYR A 123 18.92 -10.62 -10.65
N LYS A 124 18.79 -9.40 -11.14
CA LYS A 124 19.18 -9.05 -12.50
C LYS A 124 20.67 -9.26 -12.74
N THR A 125 21.02 -9.65 -13.94
CA THR A 125 22.41 -9.83 -14.40
C THR A 125 22.87 -8.74 -15.37
N SER A 126 21.91 -7.94 -15.86
CA SER A 126 22.15 -6.79 -16.74
C SER A 126 21.52 -5.51 -16.18
N GLN A 127 21.99 -4.35 -16.66
CA GLN A 127 21.43 -3.08 -16.27
C GLN A 127 20.00 -2.94 -16.78
N ASN A 128 19.07 -2.59 -15.90
CA ASN A 128 17.69 -2.30 -16.23
C ASN A 128 17.37 -0.81 -16.02
N ARG A 129 16.18 -0.38 -16.46
CA ARG A 129 15.69 1.00 -16.32
C ARG A 129 14.25 0.97 -15.81
N ILE A 130 13.90 1.99 -15.04
CA ILE A 130 12.51 2.25 -14.67
C ILE A 130 11.90 3.10 -15.77
N LEU A 131 10.83 2.60 -16.40
CA LEU A 131 10.15 3.32 -17.47
C LEU A 131 9.58 4.64 -16.94
N GLY A 132 9.88 5.74 -17.64
CA GLY A 132 9.43 7.07 -17.24
C GLY A 132 10.23 7.75 -16.13
N SER A 133 11.27 7.09 -15.57
CA SER A 133 12.17 7.69 -14.57
C SER A 133 13.53 8.04 -15.17
N LYS A 134 14.15 9.09 -14.64
CA LYS A 134 15.54 9.49 -14.92
C LYS A 134 16.54 8.77 -14.01
N LEU A 135 16.07 8.02 -13.02
CA LEU A 135 16.92 7.30 -12.09
C LEU A 135 17.74 6.22 -12.81
N LYS A 136 19.04 6.21 -12.54
CA LYS A 136 19.89 5.05 -12.85
C LYS A 136 19.79 4.05 -11.72
N THR A 137 19.21 2.88 -11.98
CA THR A 137 19.09 1.80 -10.99
C THR A 137 20.46 1.26 -10.60
N THR A 138 20.55 0.61 -9.46
CA THR A 138 21.80 -0.03 -8.99
C THR A 138 22.36 -0.99 -10.05
N PRO A 139 23.65 -0.93 -10.40
CA PRO A 139 24.25 -1.85 -11.35
C PRO A 139 24.28 -3.28 -10.78
N PRO A 140 24.21 -4.33 -11.62
CA PRO A 140 24.06 -5.72 -11.17
C PRO A 140 25.09 -6.16 -10.12
N TYR A 141 26.35 -5.80 -10.29
CA TYR A 141 27.43 -6.18 -9.37
C TYR A 141 27.33 -5.57 -7.96
N LYS A 142 26.51 -4.52 -7.76
CA LYS A 142 26.24 -3.89 -6.46
C LYS A 142 24.93 -4.33 -5.82
N VAL A 143 24.05 -5.01 -6.57
CA VAL A 143 22.71 -5.37 -6.09
C VAL A 143 22.75 -6.11 -4.77
N HIS A 144 23.61 -7.12 -4.65
CA HIS A 144 23.70 -7.93 -3.43
C HIS A 144 24.08 -7.07 -2.19
N THR A 145 25.10 -6.24 -2.33
CA THR A 145 25.54 -5.33 -1.26
C THR A 145 24.45 -4.34 -0.86
N GLU A 146 23.75 -3.75 -1.83
CA GLU A 146 22.67 -2.80 -1.55
C GLU A 146 21.44 -3.49 -0.92
N MET A 147 21.16 -4.75 -1.29
CA MET A 147 20.08 -5.52 -0.64
C MET A 147 20.42 -5.89 0.80
N GLN A 148 21.68 -6.21 1.10
CA GLN A 148 22.15 -6.41 2.47
C GLN A 148 22.02 -5.12 3.30
N ASN A 149 22.38 -3.97 2.72
CA ASN A 149 22.23 -2.68 3.34
C ASN A 149 20.75 -2.34 3.58
N LEU A 150 19.86 -2.62 2.63
CA LEU A 150 18.41 -2.47 2.79
C LEU A 150 17.89 -3.27 4.00
N VAL A 151 18.30 -4.53 4.12
CA VAL A 151 17.92 -5.40 5.24
C VAL A 151 18.48 -4.88 6.56
N TYR A 152 19.72 -4.36 6.56
CA TYR A 152 20.33 -3.72 7.73
C TYR A 152 19.51 -2.50 8.18
N ILE A 153 19.21 -1.58 7.27
CA ILE A 153 18.40 -0.36 7.57
C ILE A 153 17.02 -0.78 8.09
N MET A 154 16.37 -1.75 7.46
CA MET A 154 15.05 -2.22 7.86
C MET A 154 15.01 -2.79 9.29
N ASN A 155 16.02 -3.58 9.67
CA ASN A 155 16.03 -4.25 10.97
C ASN A 155 16.67 -3.46 12.10
N ARG A 156 17.66 -2.60 11.80
CA ARG A 156 18.38 -1.80 12.78
C ARG A 156 17.84 -0.39 12.93
N ASN A 157 17.22 0.14 11.85
CA ASN A 157 16.67 1.49 11.82
C ASN A 157 17.63 2.54 12.40
N PRO A 158 18.84 2.68 11.90
CA PRO A 158 19.88 3.53 12.49
C PRO A 158 19.51 5.02 12.48
N GLN A 159 18.55 5.44 11.64
CA GLN A 159 18.03 6.81 11.57
C GLN A 159 16.83 7.05 12.50
N TYR A 160 16.42 6.07 13.28
CA TYR A 160 15.29 6.16 14.23
C TYR A 160 13.97 6.61 13.58
N TYR A 161 13.69 6.18 12.35
CA TYR A 161 12.40 6.42 11.70
C TYR A 161 11.27 5.79 12.51
N ASN A 162 10.13 6.49 12.61
CA ASN A 162 8.92 5.77 13.02
C ASN A 162 8.52 4.73 11.98
N ILE A 163 7.63 3.80 12.33
CA ILE A 163 7.33 2.66 11.48
C ILE A 163 6.76 3.03 10.10
N ILE A 164 6.04 4.15 10.00
CA ILE A 164 5.47 4.66 8.75
C ILE A 164 6.57 5.20 7.85
N GLU A 165 7.47 5.99 8.43
CA GLU A 165 8.65 6.52 7.73
C GLU A 165 9.57 5.39 7.28
N LEU A 166 9.84 4.42 8.16
CA LEU A 166 10.67 3.26 7.84
C LEU A 166 10.08 2.46 6.68
N ALA A 167 8.78 2.16 6.71
CA ALA A 167 8.12 1.41 5.64
C ALA A 167 8.20 2.16 4.30
N ALA A 168 8.03 3.48 4.29
CA ALA A 168 8.16 4.30 3.09
C ALA A 168 9.62 4.37 2.59
N VAL A 169 10.60 4.52 3.48
CA VAL A 169 12.02 4.54 3.12
C VAL A 169 12.45 3.20 2.52
N ILE A 170 12.07 2.08 3.14
CA ILE A 170 12.40 0.73 2.62
C ILE A 170 11.74 0.48 1.26
N HIS A 171 10.50 0.92 1.09
CA HIS A 171 9.83 0.88 -0.21
C HIS A 171 10.64 1.63 -1.29
N HIS A 172 10.98 2.88 -1.01
CA HIS A 172 11.75 3.71 -1.92
C HIS A 172 13.13 3.11 -2.24
N GLU A 173 13.87 2.66 -1.24
CA GLU A 173 15.20 2.07 -1.45
C GLU A 173 15.13 0.79 -2.28
N LEU A 174 14.13 -0.10 -2.07
CA LEU A 174 13.95 -1.28 -2.90
C LEU A 174 13.67 -0.91 -4.36
N VAL A 175 12.79 0.08 -4.60
CA VAL A 175 12.51 0.59 -5.97
C VAL A 175 13.75 1.21 -6.59
N LYS A 176 14.56 1.93 -5.84
CA LYS A 176 15.81 2.57 -6.28
C LYS A 176 16.89 1.53 -6.62
N ILE A 177 17.09 0.52 -5.79
CA ILE A 177 18.00 -0.60 -6.07
C ILE A 177 17.55 -1.31 -7.34
N HIS A 178 16.26 -1.54 -7.50
CA HIS A 178 15.64 -2.23 -8.63
C HIS A 178 16.31 -3.58 -8.90
N PRO A 179 16.35 -4.47 -7.88
CA PRO A 179 17.21 -5.64 -7.89
C PRO A 179 16.81 -6.71 -8.92
N PHE A 180 15.56 -6.73 -9.35
CA PHE A 180 15.00 -7.76 -10.21
C PHE A 180 14.78 -7.25 -11.65
N VAL A 181 14.64 -8.19 -12.59
CA VAL A 181 14.35 -7.84 -14.00
C VAL A 181 12.95 -7.24 -14.13
N ASP A 182 11.96 -7.80 -13.42
CA ASP A 182 10.57 -7.33 -13.33
C ASP A 182 10.05 -7.53 -11.91
N GLY A 183 8.83 -7.08 -11.59
CA GLY A 183 8.15 -7.31 -10.30
C GLY A 183 8.67 -6.45 -9.14
N ASN A 184 9.59 -5.52 -9.36
CA ASN A 184 10.16 -4.67 -8.30
C ASN A 184 9.10 -3.84 -7.57
N GLY A 185 8.19 -3.20 -8.30
CA GLY A 185 7.11 -2.39 -7.71
C GLY A 185 6.14 -3.22 -6.87
N ARG A 186 5.72 -4.39 -7.37
CA ARG A 186 4.84 -5.33 -6.66
C ARG A 186 5.52 -5.82 -5.38
N THR A 187 6.80 -6.21 -5.45
CA THR A 187 7.60 -6.64 -4.30
C THR A 187 7.79 -5.52 -3.28
N ALA A 188 8.03 -4.27 -3.70
CA ALA A 188 8.15 -3.14 -2.79
C ALA A 188 6.85 -2.86 -2.04
N ARG A 189 5.69 -2.95 -2.69
CA ARG A 189 4.38 -2.82 -2.04
C ARG A 189 4.09 -3.97 -1.06
N LEU A 190 4.45 -5.19 -1.41
CA LEU A 190 4.35 -6.35 -0.51
C LEU A 190 5.26 -6.20 0.72
N LEU A 191 6.52 -5.79 0.54
CA LEU A 191 7.45 -5.57 1.64
C LEU A 191 6.98 -4.45 2.57
N THR A 192 6.44 -3.37 2.02
CA THR A 192 5.83 -2.29 2.80
C THR A 192 4.69 -2.82 3.68
N ASN A 193 3.83 -3.65 3.11
CA ASN A 193 2.74 -4.28 3.85
C ASN A 193 3.25 -5.24 4.92
N LEU A 194 4.26 -6.03 4.63
CA LEU A 194 4.87 -6.92 5.60
C LEU A 194 5.43 -6.15 6.82
N ILE A 195 6.17 -5.05 6.58
CA ILE A 195 6.73 -4.20 7.65
C ILE A 195 5.61 -3.61 8.52
N LEU A 196 4.58 -3.06 7.90
CA LEU A 196 3.45 -2.44 8.60
C LEU A 196 2.62 -3.47 9.37
N MET A 197 2.29 -4.61 8.76
CA MET A 197 1.48 -5.65 9.37
C MET A 197 2.19 -6.32 10.56
N LYS A 198 3.51 -6.46 10.53
CA LYS A 198 4.29 -6.92 11.72
C LYS A 198 4.15 -5.98 12.93
N ARG A 199 3.77 -4.75 12.72
CA ARG A 199 3.49 -3.75 13.78
C ARG A 199 2.00 -3.54 14.02
N GLY A 200 1.16 -4.46 13.48
CA GLY A 200 -0.28 -4.45 13.68
C GLY A 200 -1.02 -3.37 12.90
N TYR A 201 -0.40 -2.75 11.90
CA TYR A 201 -1.10 -1.90 10.95
C TYR A 201 -1.87 -2.76 9.94
N PRO A 202 -2.99 -2.26 9.39
CA PRO A 202 -3.63 -2.92 8.26
C PRO A 202 -2.74 -2.84 7.00
N PRO A 203 -2.86 -3.77 6.04
CA PRO A 203 -2.23 -3.60 4.75
C PRO A 203 -2.73 -2.33 4.06
N ILE A 204 -1.81 -1.60 3.43
CA ILE A 204 -2.11 -0.38 2.70
C ILE A 204 -2.47 -0.68 1.25
N ILE A 205 -3.35 0.14 0.70
CA ILE A 205 -3.72 0.09 -0.71
C ILE A 205 -3.27 1.40 -1.37
N ILE A 206 -2.26 1.30 -2.24
CA ILE A 206 -1.91 2.38 -3.17
C ILE A 206 -2.85 2.26 -4.36
N LYS A 207 -3.76 3.22 -4.53
CA LYS A 207 -4.80 3.11 -5.56
C LYS A 207 -4.26 3.43 -6.95
N ASN A 208 -4.65 2.66 -7.97
CA ASN A 208 -4.22 2.87 -9.36
C ASN A 208 -4.57 4.27 -9.88
N LYS A 209 -5.68 4.85 -9.47
CA LYS A 209 -6.03 6.24 -9.80
C LYS A 209 -5.05 7.29 -9.25
N ASP A 210 -4.27 6.94 -8.25
CA ASP A 210 -3.20 7.79 -7.70
C ASP A 210 -1.81 7.41 -8.29
N ARG A 211 -1.77 6.56 -9.33
CA ARG A 211 -0.56 6.05 -10.01
C ARG A 211 0.40 7.16 -10.40
N LYS A 212 -0.12 8.24 -11.01
CA LYS A 212 0.72 9.38 -11.38
C LYS A 212 1.38 10.01 -10.14
N LYS A 213 0.61 10.30 -9.09
CA LYS A 213 1.14 10.87 -7.83
C LYS A 213 2.15 9.94 -7.17
N TYR A 214 1.91 8.64 -7.19
CA TYR A 214 2.82 7.62 -6.68
C TYR A 214 4.18 7.69 -7.37
N PHE A 215 4.23 7.68 -8.71
CA PHE A 215 5.47 7.77 -9.45
C PHE A 215 6.14 9.15 -9.33
N ASP A 216 5.37 10.24 -9.37
CA ASP A 216 5.90 11.61 -9.20
C ASP A 216 6.59 11.78 -7.83
N THR A 217 6.02 11.21 -6.75
CA THR A 217 6.62 11.29 -5.40
C THR A 217 7.83 10.36 -5.26
N LEU A 218 7.83 9.19 -5.89
CA LEU A 218 9.01 8.31 -5.98
C LEU A 218 10.15 8.99 -6.75
N GLU A 219 9.87 9.60 -7.89
CA GLU A 219 10.88 10.30 -8.68
C GLU A 219 11.50 11.44 -7.87
N LYS A 220 10.70 12.25 -7.15
CA LYS A 220 11.22 13.29 -6.25
C LYS A 220 12.08 12.71 -5.14
N ALA A 221 11.71 11.54 -4.59
CA ALA A 221 12.47 10.87 -3.54
C ALA A 221 13.84 10.40 -4.06
N HIS A 222 13.91 9.94 -5.30
CA HIS A 222 15.19 9.57 -5.95
C HIS A 222 16.18 10.75 -6.03
N PHE A 223 15.67 11.96 -6.11
CA PHE A 223 16.47 13.20 -6.14
C PHE A 223 16.50 13.95 -4.80
N GLY A 224 16.29 13.26 -3.68
CA GLY A 224 16.51 13.75 -2.32
C GLY A 224 15.28 14.26 -1.58
N ASN A 225 14.12 14.42 -2.22
CA ASN A 225 12.88 14.81 -1.53
C ASN A 225 12.02 13.59 -1.16
N ILE A 226 12.46 12.83 -0.17
CA ILE A 226 11.73 11.66 0.35
C ILE A 226 10.45 12.04 1.12
N LYS A 227 10.34 13.29 1.60
CA LYS A 227 9.22 13.78 2.41
C LYS A 227 7.86 13.62 1.71
N ASP A 228 7.80 13.96 0.42
CA ASP A 228 6.56 13.85 -0.35
C ASP A 228 6.10 12.40 -0.45
N PHE A 229 7.04 11.46 -0.65
CA PHE A 229 6.73 10.03 -0.72
C PHE A 229 6.31 9.46 0.64
N ILE A 230 6.99 9.83 1.73
CA ILE A 230 6.58 9.43 3.09
C ILE A 230 5.15 9.90 3.39
N ASN A 231 4.81 11.15 3.07
CA ASN A 231 3.45 11.65 3.29
C ASN A 231 2.42 10.98 2.36
N PHE A 232 2.81 10.59 1.15
CA PHE A 232 1.95 9.82 0.25
C PHE A 232 1.63 8.44 0.84
N ILE A 233 2.63 7.70 1.31
CA ILE A 233 2.45 6.40 1.99
C ILE A 233 1.60 6.56 3.26
N ALA A 234 1.86 7.60 4.06
CA ALA A 234 1.06 7.89 5.25
C ALA A 234 -0.42 8.16 4.94
N GLN A 235 -0.72 8.89 3.84
CA GLN A 235 -2.10 9.08 3.38
C GLN A 235 -2.75 7.75 2.94
N ALA A 236 -2.00 6.86 2.31
CA ALA A 236 -2.49 5.53 1.96
C ALA A 236 -2.78 4.69 3.22
N ILE A 237 -1.94 4.77 4.25
CA ILE A 237 -2.17 4.13 5.56
C ILE A 237 -3.44 4.68 6.20
N ASP A 238 -3.59 5.99 6.27
CA ASP A 238 -4.76 6.67 6.86
C ASP A 238 -6.06 6.26 6.17
N SER A 239 -6.05 6.20 4.83
CA SER A 239 -7.19 5.74 4.02
C SER A 239 -7.50 4.26 4.25
N SER A 240 -6.48 3.41 4.37
CA SER A 240 -6.66 1.99 4.65
C SER A 240 -7.27 1.76 6.03
N PHE A 241 -6.85 2.51 7.06
CA PHE A 241 -7.49 2.46 8.37
C PHE A 241 -8.99 2.80 8.30
N MET A 242 -9.38 3.80 7.50
CA MET A 242 -10.81 4.10 7.32
C MET A 242 -11.58 2.92 6.76
N LEU A 243 -11.04 2.27 5.73
CA LEU A 243 -11.69 1.09 5.12
C LEU A 243 -11.81 -0.06 6.14
N TYR A 244 -10.75 -0.33 6.89
CA TYR A 244 -10.74 -1.36 7.92
C TYR A 244 -11.72 -1.09 9.05
N LEU A 245 -11.69 0.09 9.63
CA LEU A 245 -12.56 0.46 10.74
C LEU A 245 -14.02 0.46 10.31
N ASN A 246 -14.34 0.93 9.10
CA ASN A 246 -15.70 0.86 8.57
C ASN A 246 -16.18 -0.58 8.32
N ALA A 247 -15.31 -1.47 7.86
CA ALA A 247 -15.65 -2.89 7.68
C ALA A 247 -15.92 -3.59 9.02
N LEU A 248 -15.25 -3.17 10.10
CA LEU A 248 -15.39 -3.72 11.44
C LEU A 248 -16.56 -3.14 12.24
N THR A 249 -17.03 -1.95 11.89
CA THR A 249 -18.13 -1.30 12.62
C THR A 249 -19.45 -1.98 12.26
N PRO A 250 -20.28 -2.37 13.25
CA PRO A 250 -21.61 -2.93 13.00
C PRO A 250 -22.46 -2.00 12.13
N THR A 251 -23.36 -2.57 11.35
CA THR A 251 -24.21 -1.82 10.39
C THR A 251 -25.06 -0.73 11.08
N THR A 252 -25.42 -0.95 12.34
CA THR A 252 -26.15 0.00 13.19
C THR A 252 -25.34 1.22 13.62
N ASN A 253 -24.01 1.14 13.59
CA ASN A 253 -23.08 2.20 14.01
C ASN A 253 -22.09 2.60 12.90
N LYS A 254 -22.38 2.25 11.64
CA LYS A 254 -21.50 2.65 10.53
C LYS A 254 -21.53 4.15 10.36
N THR A 255 -20.39 4.77 10.58
CA THR A 255 -20.16 6.15 10.15
C THR A 255 -20.18 6.18 8.63
N GLU A 256 -21.21 6.77 8.05
CA GLU A 256 -21.45 6.80 6.62
C GLU A 256 -20.33 7.61 5.92
N LEU A 257 -19.68 6.98 4.94
CA LEU A 257 -18.74 7.65 4.05
C LEU A 257 -19.54 8.41 2.98
N LEU A 258 -19.55 9.72 3.07
CA LEU A 258 -20.28 10.61 2.18
C LEU A 258 -19.34 11.29 1.19
N PRO A 259 -19.79 11.51 -0.06
CA PRO A 259 -19.05 12.35 -1.00
C PRO A 259 -18.83 13.77 -0.44
N LEU A 260 -17.66 14.35 -0.69
CA LEU A 260 -17.39 15.73 -0.27
C LEU A 260 -18.37 16.74 -0.86
N SER A 261 -18.92 16.45 -2.05
CA SER A 261 -19.98 17.26 -2.67
C SER A 261 -21.27 17.32 -1.85
N GLN A 262 -21.60 16.24 -1.14
CA GLN A 262 -22.74 16.20 -0.24
C GLN A 262 -22.43 16.94 1.07
N LEU A 263 -21.27 16.66 1.67
CA LEU A 263 -20.86 17.30 2.93
C LEU A 263 -20.65 18.82 2.79
N ALA A 264 -20.22 19.30 1.64
CA ALA A 264 -20.09 20.71 1.35
C ALA A 264 -21.43 21.47 1.40
N LYS A 265 -22.56 20.80 1.23
CA LYS A 265 -23.89 21.39 1.38
C LYS A 265 -24.32 21.60 2.85
N GLU A 266 -23.64 20.91 3.77
CA GLU A 266 -23.94 20.90 5.20
C GLU A 266 -23.07 21.89 6.01
N ILE A 267 -22.09 22.55 5.34
CA ILE A 267 -21.13 23.45 6.00
C ILE A 267 -20.85 24.69 5.13
N PRO A 268 -20.37 25.80 5.69
CA PRO A 268 -20.10 27.03 4.93
C PRO A 268 -18.77 26.99 4.16
N HIS A 269 -18.48 25.86 3.49
CA HIS A 269 -17.24 25.67 2.74
C HIS A 269 -17.50 24.92 1.43
N SER A 270 -16.75 25.28 0.37
CA SER A 270 -16.92 24.66 -0.93
C SER A 270 -16.36 23.23 -1.00
N GLN A 271 -16.86 22.44 -1.96
CA GLN A 271 -16.33 21.10 -2.26
C GLN A 271 -14.85 21.15 -2.65
N GLU A 272 -14.42 22.21 -3.38
CA GLU A 272 -13.03 22.41 -3.79
C GLU A 272 -12.12 22.56 -2.59
N TYR A 273 -12.56 23.34 -1.58
CA TYR A 273 -11.82 23.52 -0.34
C TYR A 273 -11.70 22.19 0.43
N LEU A 274 -12.79 21.46 0.59
CA LEU A 274 -12.74 20.12 1.20
C LEU A 274 -11.85 19.15 0.43
N SER A 275 -11.88 19.21 -0.90
CA SER A 275 -11.00 18.41 -1.75
C SER A 275 -9.51 18.80 -1.62
N LEU A 276 -9.24 20.08 -1.37
CA LEU A 276 -7.89 20.55 -1.07
C LEU A 276 -7.40 20.01 0.27
N LEU A 277 -8.25 20.06 1.31
CA LEU A 277 -7.94 19.51 2.63
C LEU A 277 -7.66 17.99 2.55
N ALA A 278 -8.49 17.24 1.81
CA ALA A 278 -8.30 15.81 1.57
C ALA A 278 -6.97 15.52 0.84
N ARG A 279 -6.67 16.29 -0.22
CA ARG A 279 -5.40 16.16 -0.97
C ARG A 279 -4.17 16.45 -0.12
N ARG A 280 -4.26 17.41 0.79
CA ARG A 280 -3.18 17.78 1.73
C ARG A 280 -3.10 16.84 2.94
N GLY A 281 -4.07 15.94 3.11
CA GLY A 281 -4.14 15.05 4.27
C GLY A 281 -4.58 15.75 5.57
N ASN A 282 -5.15 16.94 5.48
CA ASN A 282 -5.64 17.68 6.65
C ASN A 282 -6.93 17.06 7.21
N ILE A 283 -7.74 16.46 6.35
CA ILE A 283 -8.87 15.61 6.74
C ILE A 283 -8.64 14.18 6.28
N SER A 284 -9.14 13.22 7.06
CA SER A 284 -9.13 11.82 6.67
C SER A 284 -10.16 11.59 5.59
N ALA A 285 -9.73 11.23 4.39
CA ALA A 285 -10.62 11.01 3.26
C ALA A 285 -10.11 9.85 2.39
N THR A 286 -11.03 9.17 1.72
CA THR A 286 -10.71 8.13 0.74
C THR A 286 -11.42 8.41 -0.56
N LYS A 287 -10.86 7.98 -1.69
CA LYS A 287 -11.54 8.07 -2.96
C LYS A 287 -12.29 6.77 -3.23
N ILE A 288 -13.59 6.87 -3.53
CA ILE A 288 -14.44 5.79 -4.01
C ILE A 288 -14.92 6.21 -5.40
N ASN A 289 -14.69 5.37 -6.42
CA ASN A 289 -15.03 5.68 -7.82
C ASN A 289 -14.55 7.07 -8.29
N GLY A 290 -13.32 7.45 -7.92
CA GLY A 290 -12.75 8.76 -8.30
C GLY A 290 -13.14 9.94 -7.42
N ILE A 291 -14.19 9.84 -6.63
CA ILE A 291 -14.77 10.89 -5.78
C ILE A 291 -14.21 10.78 -4.36
N TRP A 292 -13.84 11.90 -3.76
CA TRP A 292 -13.43 11.96 -2.36
C TRP A 292 -14.63 11.76 -1.43
N HIS A 293 -14.48 10.84 -0.47
CA HIS A 293 -15.45 10.57 0.60
C HIS A 293 -14.79 10.73 1.96
N THR A 294 -15.54 11.22 2.91
CA THR A 294 -15.18 11.26 4.33
C THR A 294 -16.44 11.12 5.19
N THR A 295 -16.32 11.26 6.50
CA THR A 295 -17.44 11.21 7.43
C THR A 295 -17.82 12.59 7.93
N ARG A 296 -19.08 12.79 8.36
CA ARG A 296 -19.51 14.03 9.02
C ARG A 296 -18.68 14.32 10.27
N GLU A 297 -18.29 13.27 11.01
CA GLU A 297 -17.48 13.41 12.22
C GLU A 297 -16.10 13.98 11.92
N GLU A 298 -15.44 13.50 10.85
CA GLU A 298 -14.13 14.00 10.44
C GLU A 298 -14.18 15.49 10.06
N ILE A 299 -15.21 15.88 9.34
CA ILE A 299 -15.44 17.29 8.99
C ILE A 299 -15.67 18.13 10.25
N LYS A 300 -16.56 17.70 11.16
CA LYS A 300 -16.80 18.38 12.43
C LYS A 300 -15.55 18.49 13.29
N LYS A 301 -14.73 17.43 13.35
CA LYS A 301 -13.47 17.39 14.11
C LYS A 301 -12.49 18.42 13.57
N TYR A 302 -12.31 18.49 12.25
CA TYR A 302 -11.41 19.46 11.63
C TYR A 302 -11.81 20.89 11.92
N PHE A 303 -13.07 21.26 11.70
CA PHE A 303 -13.54 22.64 11.90
C PHE A 303 -13.76 23.04 13.37
N LYS A 304 -13.71 22.10 14.33
CA LYS A 304 -13.66 22.41 15.77
C LYS A 304 -12.23 22.63 16.27
N SER A 305 -11.23 22.19 15.52
CA SER A 305 -9.81 22.27 15.90
C SER A 305 -9.05 23.41 15.24
N VAL A 306 -9.73 24.13 14.36
CA VAL A 306 -9.28 25.37 13.69
C VAL A 306 -10.12 26.53 14.17
#